data_2969090b8e8431ed362b5f13fd58e024
#
_entry.id   2969090b8e8431ed362b5f13fd58e024
#
_cell.length_a   1.000
_cell.length_b   1.000
_cell.length_c   1.000
_cell.angle_alpha   90.00
_cell.angle_beta   90.00
_cell.angle_gamma   90.00
#
_symmetry.space_group_name_H-M   'P 1'
#
loop_
_entity.id
_entity.type
_entity.pdbx_description
1 polymer ?
#
loop_
_entity_poly.entity_id
_entity_poly.type
_entity_poly.pdbx_seq_one_letter_code
_entity_poly.pdbx_strand_id
1 'polypeptide(L)'
;MKERIDAKHSLQNYVYTMRNTIEDKDKLAEKLEDDDKTTIRDAISEVEDWLNSNEDAEKDDLEEHMKELQSICDPIIAKIYG
;
A
#
# COMPACT_ATOMS: atom_id res chain seq x y z
N MET A 1 21.58 -1.74 7.73
CA MET A 1 21.36 -0.91 8.88
C MET A 1 19.88 -0.81 9.20
N LYS A 2 19.59 -0.53 10.45
CA LYS A 2 18.22 -0.60 10.97
C LYS A 2 17.19 0.23 10.19
N GLU A 3 17.57 1.43 9.79
CA GLU A 3 16.64 2.35 9.14
C GLU A 3 16.08 1.82 7.84
N ARG A 4 16.91 1.20 7.01
CA ARG A 4 16.46 0.61 5.75
C ARG A 4 15.52 -0.56 5.99
N ILE A 5 15.88 -1.39 6.95
CA ILE A 5 15.08 -2.55 7.31
C ILE A 5 13.71 -2.12 7.84
N ASP A 6 13.71 -1.12 8.72
CA ASP A 6 12.47 -0.60 9.29
C ASP A 6 11.57 0.02 8.22
N ALA A 7 12.14 0.80 7.30
CA ALA A 7 11.38 1.41 6.21
C ALA A 7 10.79 0.33 5.30
N LYS A 8 11.58 -0.70 4.99
CA LYS A 8 11.11 -1.81 4.16
C LYS A 8 9.96 -2.55 4.84
N HIS A 9 10.10 -2.84 6.13
CA HIS A 9 9.06 -3.51 6.89
C HIS A 9 7.78 -2.67 6.96
N SER A 10 7.92 -1.36 7.16
CA SER A 10 6.78 -0.46 7.19
C SER A 10 6.03 -0.49 5.87
N LEU A 11 6.75 -0.45 4.75
CA LEU A 11 6.15 -0.50 3.43
C LEU A 11 5.47 -1.85 3.19
N GLN A 12 6.13 -2.94 3.56
CA GLN A 12 5.55 -4.28 3.42
C GLN A 12 4.29 -4.43 4.27
N ASN A 13 4.31 -3.92 5.50
CA ASN A 13 3.15 -3.96 6.39
C ASN A 13 2.00 -3.15 5.82
N TYR A 14 2.29 -1.98 5.27
CA TYR A 14 1.26 -1.14 4.66
C TYR A 14 0.61 -1.85 3.47
N VAL A 15 1.44 -2.42 2.60
CA VAL A 15 0.98 -3.20 1.44
C VAL A 15 0.08 -4.35 1.89
N TYR A 16 0.53 -5.09 2.89
CA TYR A 16 -0.23 -6.21 3.44
C TYR A 16 -1.58 -5.76 4.02
N THR A 17 -1.56 -4.67 4.78
CA THR A 17 -2.76 -4.11 5.39
C THR A 17 -3.77 -3.68 4.32
N MET A 18 -3.30 -2.99 3.29
CA MET A 18 -4.18 -2.53 2.22
C MET A 18 -4.73 -3.69 1.41
N ARG A 19 -3.91 -4.70 1.17
CA ARG A 19 -4.38 -5.91 0.48
C ARG A 19 -5.51 -6.58 1.27
N ASN A 20 -5.32 -6.73 2.57
CA ASN A 20 -6.36 -7.30 3.42
C ASN A 20 -7.61 -6.46 3.41
N THR A 21 -7.46 -5.13 3.40
CA THR A 21 -8.59 -4.22 3.38
C THR A 21 -9.46 -4.42 2.14
N ILE A 22 -8.84 -4.60 0.97
CA ILE A 22 -9.60 -4.77 -0.27
C ILE A 22 -10.09 -6.20 -0.51
N GLU A 23 -9.41 -7.18 0.08
CA GLU A 23 -9.79 -8.59 -0.07
C GLU A 23 -10.74 -9.06 1.02
N ASP A 24 -10.72 -8.40 2.16
CA ASP A 24 -11.57 -8.75 3.28
C ASP A 24 -13.02 -8.44 2.92
N LYS A 25 -13.87 -9.43 3.11
CA LYS A 25 -15.31 -9.26 2.86
C LYS A 25 -16.02 -8.52 4.00
N ASP A 26 -15.22 -7.99 4.92
CA ASP A 26 -15.74 -7.18 6.02
C ASP A 26 -16.08 -5.76 5.56
N LYS A 27 -16.48 -4.96 6.50
CA LYS A 27 -17.11 -3.66 6.33
C LYS A 27 -16.44 -2.72 5.34
N LEU A 28 -15.11 -2.69 5.30
CA LEU A 28 -14.40 -1.76 4.43
C LEU A 28 -14.46 -2.17 2.97
N ALA A 29 -14.28 -3.47 2.70
CA ALA A 29 -14.30 -3.96 1.33
C ALA A 29 -15.68 -3.77 0.69
N GLU A 30 -16.76 -3.91 1.46
CA GLU A 30 -18.10 -3.70 0.96
C GLU A 30 -18.37 -2.25 0.59
N LYS A 31 -17.74 -1.31 1.26
CA LYS A 31 -17.91 0.12 1.01
C LYS A 31 -17.10 0.63 -0.17
N LEU A 32 -16.11 -0.14 -0.61
CA LEU A 32 -15.25 0.23 -1.73
C LEU A 32 -15.92 -0.12 -3.04
N GLU A 33 -15.82 0.78 -4.00
CA GLU A 33 -16.25 0.50 -5.36
C GLU A 33 -15.21 -0.38 -6.05
N ASP A 34 -15.62 -1.08 -7.10
CA ASP A 34 -14.72 -1.96 -7.85
C ASP A 34 -13.52 -1.18 -8.41
N ASP A 35 -13.76 0.02 -8.89
CA ASP A 35 -12.71 0.89 -9.41
C ASP A 35 -11.69 1.24 -8.33
N ASP A 36 -12.17 1.53 -7.12
CA ASP A 36 -11.31 1.85 -5.99
C ASP A 36 -10.46 0.65 -5.59
N LYS A 37 -11.07 -0.54 -5.55
CA LYS A 37 -10.34 -1.77 -5.26
C LYS A 37 -9.26 -2.04 -6.29
N THR A 38 -9.57 -1.85 -7.56
CA THR A 38 -8.62 -2.05 -8.65
C THR A 38 -7.47 -1.06 -8.53
N THR A 39 -7.77 0.20 -8.23
CA THR A 39 -6.76 1.23 -8.06
C THR A 39 -5.78 0.87 -6.96
N ILE A 40 -6.30 0.46 -5.81
CA ILE A 40 -5.46 0.06 -4.67
C ILE A 40 -4.66 -1.19 -5.01
N ARG A 41 -5.30 -2.18 -5.63
CA ARG A 41 -4.65 -3.43 -6.01
C ARG A 41 -3.49 -3.20 -6.98
N ASP A 42 -3.71 -2.35 -7.99
CA ASP A 42 -2.66 -2.03 -8.96
C ASP A 42 -1.49 -1.32 -8.29
N ALA A 43 -1.78 -0.37 -7.41
CA ALA A 43 -0.75 0.35 -6.66
C ALA A 43 0.07 -0.60 -5.79
N ILE A 44 -0.60 -1.51 -5.09
CA ILE A 44 0.05 -2.52 -4.26
C ILE A 44 0.95 -3.42 -5.12
N SER A 45 0.42 -3.88 -6.25
CA SER A 45 1.14 -4.77 -7.15
C SER A 45 2.43 -4.13 -7.66
N GLU A 46 2.36 -2.86 -8.04
CA GLU A 46 3.53 -2.11 -8.49
C GLU A 46 4.59 -2.02 -7.41
N VAL A 47 4.18 -1.73 -6.18
CA VAL A 47 5.09 -1.62 -5.05
C VAL A 47 5.72 -2.98 -4.75
N GLU A 48 4.93 -4.04 -4.77
CA GLU A 48 5.44 -5.39 -4.53
C GLU A 48 6.47 -5.79 -5.58
N ASP A 49 6.19 -5.53 -6.85
CA ASP A 49 7.12 -5.82 -7.95
C ASP A 49 8.41 -5.02 -7.78
N TRP A 50 8.28 -3.75 -7.42
CA TRP A 50 9.42 -2.90 -7.18
C TRP A 50 10.28 -3.44 -6.02
N LEU A 51 9.63 -3.84 -4.92
CA LEU A 51 10.33 -4.40 -3.76
C LEU A 51 11.08 -5.68 -4.12
N ASN A 52 10.47 -6.53 -4.92
CA ASN A 52 11.11 -7.77 -5.37
C ASN A 52 12.31 -7.52 -6.26
N SER A 53 12.27 -6.46 -7.06
CA SER A 53 13.36 -6.08 -7.96
C SER A 53 14.43 -5.25 -7.28
N ASN A 54 14.12 -4.62 -6.15
CA ASN A 54 14.99 -3.67 -5.47
C ASN A 54 15.14 -4.02 -3.99
N GLU A 55 15.66 -5.22 -3.72
CA GLU A 55 15.84 -5.68 -2.33
C GLU A 55 16.78 -4.77 -1.54
N ASP A 56 17.72 -4.12 -2.23
CA ASP A 56 18.70 -3.22 -1.62
C ASP A 56 18.27 -1.76 -1.68
N ALA A 57 17.00 -1.49 -1.91
CA ALA A 57 16.50 -0.12 -1.98
C ALA A 57 16.82 0.66 -0.71
N GLU A 58 17.12 1.94 -0.90
CA GLU A 58 17.45 2.81 0.22
C GLU A 58 16.18 3.31 0.90
N LYS A 59 16.37 3.82 2.12
CA LYS A 59 15.28 4.34 2.92
C LYS A 59 14.46 5.40 2.17
N ASP A 60 15.15 6.33 1.49
CA ASP A 60 14.48 7.40 0.76
C ASP A 60 13.56 6.86 -0.33
N ASP A 61 14.03 5.85 -1.06
CA ASP A 61 13.24 5.21 -2.11
C ASP A 61 12.03 4.50 -1.51
N LEU A 62 12.23 3.81 -0.41
CA LEU A 62 11.15 3.11 0.29
C LEU A 62 10.09 4.08 0.79
N GLU A 63 10.53 5.20 1.37
CA GLU A 63 9.60 6.22 1.84
C GLU A 63 8.84 6.89 0.70
N GLU A 64 9.49 7.10 -0.43
CA GLU A 64 8.84 7.69 -1.60
C GLU A 64 7.70 6.79 -2.09
N HIS A 65 7.96 5.50 -2.22
CA HIS A 65 6.91 4.55 -2.61
C HIS A 65 5.79 4.49 -1.59
N MET A 66 6.14 4.57 -0.31
CA MET A 66 5.15 4.62 0.76
C MET A 66 4.24 5.83 0.62
N LYS A 67 4.83 7.00 0.35
CA LYS A 67 4.05 8.22 0.15
C LYS A 67 3.15 8.14 -1.07
N GLU A 68 3.65 7.58 -2.17
CA GLU A 68 2.83 7.39 -3.36
C GLU A 68 1.63 6.49 -3.07
N LEU A 69 1.88 5.39 -2.37
CA LEU A 69 0.84 4.45 -2.01
C LEU A 69 -0.20 5.11 -1.11
N GLN A 70 0.26 5.87 -0.12
CA GLN A 70 -0.63 6.61 0.77
C GLN A 70 -1.47 7.64 0.00
N SER A 71 -0.84 8.33 -0.94
CA SER A 71 -1.54 9.33 -1.77
C SER A 71 -2.66 8.71 -2.60
N ILE A 72 -2.52 7.46 -2.97
CA ILE A 72 -3.55 6.74 -3.73
C ILE A 72 -4.63 6.21 -2.79
N CYS A 73 -4.22 5.62 -1.67
CA CYS A 73 -5.12 4.94 -0.76
C CYS A 73 -5.88 5.87 0.18
N ASP A 74 -5.22 6.93 0.67
CA ASP A 74 -5.82 7.83 1.65
C ASP A 74 -7.12 8.48 1.18
N PRO A 75 -7.20 9.04 -0.04
CA PRO A 75 -8.46 9.61 -0.54
C PRO A 75 -9.57 8.58 -0.62
N ILE A 76 -9.24 7.36 -1.00
CA ILE A 76 -10.22 6.28 -1.13
C ILE A 76 -10.75 5.90 0.25
N ILE A 77 -9.86 5.76 1.21
CA ILE A 77 -10.23 5.43 2.59
C ILE A 77 -11.04 6.57 3.21
N ALA A 78 -10.68 7.81 2.91
CA ALA A 78 -11.42 8.98 3.40
C ALA A 78 -12.88 8.97 2.94
N LYS A 79 -13.14 8.50 1.72
CA LYS A 79 -14.51 8.36 1.22
C LYS A 79 -15.34 7.40 2.05
N ILE A 80 -14.70 6.35 2.56
CA ILE A 80 -15.37 5.32 3.37
C ILE A 80 -15.74 5.87 4.73
N TYR A 81 -14.83 6.63 5.33
CA TYR A 81 -15.02 7.20 6.66
C TYR A 81 -15.74 8.55 6.66
N GLY A 82 -15.75 9.22 5.52
CA GLY A 82 -16.42 10.49 5.37
C GLY A 82 -17.88 10.30 5.11
#